data_981d0fc6f039f261e43fd54253327506
#
_entry.id   981d0fc6f039f261e43fd54253327506
#
_cell.length_a   1.000
_cell.length_b   1.000
_cell.length_c   1.000
_cell.angle_alpha   90.00
_cell.angle_beta   90.00
_cell.angle_gamma   90.00
#
_symmetry.space_group_name_H-M   'P 1'
#
loop_
_entity.id
_entity.type
_entity.pdbx_description
1 polymer ?
#
loop_
_entity_poly.entity_id
_entity_poly.type
_entity_poly.pdbx_seq_one_letter_code
_entity_poly.pdbx_strand_id
1 'polypeptide(L)'
;MLDMFGKVWSPSMNVDLLRAMSESPRWRNLRVGAYVDEFDAATTKQFSACVFELGNGTLYVAFRGTDSSIVGWKEDFMMAFRRPVASQEAAARYLTELAGHWAGPIMVGGHSKGGNLAVYAAANVPSEIQE
;
A
#
# COMPACT_ATOMS: atom_id res chain seq x y z
N MET A 1 1.38 -25.92 -4.54
CA MET A 1 0.87 -24.67 -3.96
C MET A 1 2.08 -23.78 -3.75
N LEU A 2 2.23 -22.77 -4.60
CA LEU A 2 3.31 -21.80 -4.47
C LEU A 2 3.21 -21.16 -3.09
N ASP A 3 4.32 -21.12 -2.38
CA ASP A 3 4.47 -20.55 -1.05
C ASP A 3 4.21 -19.02 -1.09
N MET A 4 2.94 -18.64 -1.22
CA MET A 4 2.52 -17.24 -1.17
C MET A 4 2.83 -16.60 0.19
N PHE A 5 3.08 -17.42 1.20
CA PHE A 5 3.31 -16.97 2.57
C PHE A 5 4.78 -16.80 2.92
N GLY A 6 5.71 -17.35 2.13
CA GLY A 6 7.15 -17.26 2.41
C GLY A 6 7.76 -15.86 2.30
N LYS A 7 7.01 -14.89 1.77
CA LYS A 7 7.48 -13.50 1.58
C LYS A 7 6.89 -12.50 2.56
N VAL A 8 6.00 -12.89 3.44
CA VAL A 8 5.37 -11.98 4.41
C VAL A 8 5.78 -12.31 5.84
N TRP A 9 5.83 -11.28 6.68
CA TRP A 9 6.06 -11.43 8.11
C TRP A 9 4.86 -12.09 8.80
N SER A 10 5.14 -13.07 9.66
CA SER A 10 4.12 -13.75 10.47
C SER A 10 2.87 -14.18 9.69
N PRO A 11 3.00 -15.07 8.69
CA PRO A 11 1.88 -15.43 7.81
C PRO A 11 0.64 -15.93 8.56
N SER A 12 0.83 -16.75 9.61
CA SER A 12 -0.26 -17.27 10.43
C SER A 12 -1.02 -16.16 11.15
N MET A 13 -0.31 -15.20 11.75
CA MET A 13 -0.93 -14.05 12.43
C MET A 13 -1.70 -13.15 11.46
N ASN A 14 -1.21 -13.01 10.22
CA ASN A 14 -1.92 -12.24 9.19
C ASN A 14 -3.23 -12.92 8.80
N VAL A 15 -3.24 -14.25 8.68
CA VAL A 15 -4.46 -15.03 8.43
C VAL A 15 -5.43 -14.92 9.60
N ASP A 16 -4.96 -15.01 10.83
CA ASP A 16 -5.79 -14.89 12.02
C ASP A 16 -6.39 -13.48 12.14
N LEU A 17 -5.62 -12.45 11.84
CA LEU A 17 -6.12 -11.06 11.78
C LEU A 17 -7.22 -10.93 10.73
N LEU A 18 -7.00 -11.43 9.52
CA LEU A 18 -7.99 -11.38 8.45
C LEU A 18 -9.28 -12.11 8.85
N ARG A 19 -9.16 -13.26 9.50
CA ARG A 19 -10.31 -14.02 10.02
C ARG A 19 -11.06 -13.18 11.06
N ALA A 20 -10.36 -12.63 12.04
CA ALA A 20 -10.96 -11.78 13.07
C ALA A 20 -11.66 -10.56 12.47
N MET A 21 -11.09 -9.92 11.44
CA MET A 21 -11.72 -8.81 10.72
C MET A 21 -12.98 -9.27 9.98
N SER A 22 -12.94 -10.43 9.30
CA SER A 22 -14.08 -10.95 8.54
C SER A 22 -15.26 -11.38 9.43
N GLU A 23 -15.00 -11.74 10.67
CA GLU A 23 -16.01 -12.10 11.67
C GLU A 23 -16.50 -10.90 12.49
N SER A 24 -15.74 -9.80 12.50
CA SER A 24 -16.06 -8.60 13.27
C SER A 24 -17.28 -7.87 12.71
N PRO A 25 -18.30 -7.53 13.51
CA PRO A 25 -19.42 -6.71 13.05
C PRO A 25 -19.00 -5.35 12.48
N ARG A 26 -17.85 -4.82 12.93
CA ARG A 26 -17.32 -3.53 12.47
C ARG A 26 -16.66 -3.62 11.09
N TRP A 27 -15.96 -4.73 10.79
CA TRP A 27 -15.08 -4.82 9.63
C TRP A 27 -15.55 -5.78 8.55
N ARG A 28 -16.46 -6.73 8.88
CA ARG A 28 -16.89 -7.80 7.96
C ARG A 28 -17.51 -7.31 6.66
N ASN A 29 -18.04 -6.09 6.64
CA ASN A 29 -18.70 -5.50 5.48
C ASN A 29 -17.82 -4.50 4.72
N LEU A 30 -16.53 -4.36 5.10
CA LEU A 30 -15.60 -3.53 4.35
C LEU A 30 -15.44 -4.06 2.92
N ARG A 31 -15.51 -3.15 1.97
CA ARG A 31 -15.20 -3.43 0.58
C ARG A 31 -13.72 -3.16 0.35
N VAL A 32 -13.05 -4.10 -0.30
CA VAL A 32 -11.63 -4.02 -0.64
C VAL A 32 -11.49 -4.10 -2.14
N GLY A 33 -10.67 -3.25 -2.71
CA GLY A 33 -10.47 -3.22 -4.15
C GLY A 33 -9.18 -2.53 -4.56
N ALA A 34 -9.05 -2.29 -5.86
CA ALA A 34 -7.92 -1.61 -6.48
C ALA A 34 -6.56 -2.19 -6.03
N TYR A 35 -6.50 -3.53 -5.82
CA TYR A 35 -5.28 -4.20 -5.40
C TYR A 35 -4.23 -4.16 -6.51
N VAL A 36 -3.01 -3.82 -6.14
CA VAL A 36 -1.84 -3.87 -7.00
C VAL A 36 -0.68 -4.52 -6.25
N ASP A 37 0.09 -5.34 -6.94
CA ASP A 37 1.32 -5.95 -6.43
C ASP A 37 2.33 -6.02 -7.58
N GLU A 38 3.33 -5.14 -7.52
CA GLU A 38 4.35 -5.01 -8.56
C GLU A 38 5.72 -5.34 -7.99
N PHE A 39 6.39 -6.27 -8.63
CA PHE A 39 7.74 -6.68 -8.30
C PHE A 39 8.60 -6.63 -9.55
N ASP A 40 9.67 -5.84 -9.52
CA ASP A 40 10.63 -5.73 -10.62
C ASP A 40 12.05 -5.66 -10.05
N ALA A 41 12.80 -6.75 -10.22
CA ALA A 41 14.18 -6.84 -9.77
C ALA A 41 15.13 -5.95 -10.58
N ALA A 42 14.83 -5.69 -11.86
CA ALA A 42 15.67 -4.87 -12.73
C ALA A 42 15.65 -3.40 -12.31
N THR A 43 14.49 -2.88 -11.94
CA THR A 43 14.31 -1.50 -11.43
C THR A 43 14.41 -1.42 -9.90
N THR A 44 14.66 -2.53 -9.23
CA THR A 44 14.67 -2.63 -7.76
C THR A 44 13.36 -2.08 -7.18
N LYS A 45 12.22 -2.55 -7.69
CA LYS A 45 10.89 -2.10 -7.32
C LYS A 45 10.12 -3.19 -6.61
N GLN A 46 9.59 -2.87 -5.44
CA GLN A 46 8.58 -3.65 -4.76
C GLN A 46 7.47 -2.70 -4.29
N PHE A 47 6.32 -2.76 -4.94
CA PHE A 47 5.18 -1.90 -4.66
C PHE A 47 3.91 -2.72 -4.52
N SER A 48 3.17 -2.50 -3.46
CA SER A 48 1.85 -3.10 -3.28
C SER A 48 0.94 -2.16 -2.51
N ALA A 49 -0.30 -2.08 -2.95
CA ALA A 49 -1.33 -1.28 -2.33
C ALA A 49 -2.71 -1.92 -2.49
N CYS A 50 -3.61 -1.59 -1.61
CA CYS A 50 -5.03 -1.88 -1.74
C CYS A 50 -5.87 -0.75 -1.14
N VAL A 51 -7.15 -0.71 -1.51
CA VAL A 51 -8.09 0.31 -1.05
C VAL A 51 -9.20 -0.35 -0.25
N PHE A 52 -9.52 0.24 0.90
CA PHE A 52 -10.67 -0.09 1.71
C PHE A 52 -11.71 1.03 1.56
N GLU A 53 -12.92 0.69 1.16
CA GLU A 53 -14.05 1.63 1.17
C GLU A 53 -14.68 1.61 2.56
N LEU A 54 -14.55 2.74 3.25
CA LEU A 54 -15.16 2.93 4.56
C LEU A 54 -16.63 3.32 4.39
N GLY A 55 -17.49 2.90 5.30
CA GLY A 55 -18.95 3.07 5.19
C GLY A 55 -19.46 4.51 5.17
N ASN A 56 -18.58 5.50 5.29
CA ASN A 56 -18.89 6.93 5.26
C ASN A 56 -18.50 7.62 3.94
N GLY A 57 -18.20 6.87 2.88
CA GLY A 57 -17.77 7.41 1.59
C GLY A 57 -16.30 7.81 1.52
N THR A 58 -15.50 7.47 2.53
CA THR A 58 -14.04 7.67 2.54
C THR A 58 -13.35 6.42 2.02
N LEU A 59 -12.32 6.59 1.20
CA LEU A 59 -11.38 5.53 0.87
C LEU A 59 -10.18 5.56 1.83
N TYR A 60 -9.68 4.39 2.20
CA TYR A 60 -8.41 4.24 2.88
C TYR A 60 -7.45 3.46 1.98
N VAL A 61 -6.38 4.09 1.57
CA VAL A 61 -5.32 3.48 0.78
C VAL A 61 -4.26 2.92 1.71
N ALA A 62 -4.06 1.61 1.68
CA ALA A 62 -3.05 0.91 2.45
C ALA A 62 -1.86 0.57 1.57
N PHE A 63 -0.71 1.21 1.81
CA PHE A 63 0.55 0.85 1.17
C PHE A 63 1.27 -0.22 2.00
N ARG A 64 1.67 -1.31 1.34
CA ARG A 64 2.40 -2.39 2.01
C ARG A 64 3.84 -1.99 2.29
N GLY A 65 4.35 -2.42 3.44
CA GLY A 65 5.76 -2.31 3.81
C GLY A 65 6.64 -3.31 3.06
N THR A 66 7.90 -3.38 3.49
CA THR A 66 8.90 -4.30 2.95
C THR A 66 8.51 -5.75 3.26
N ASP A 67 8.69 -6.62 2.27
CA ASP A 67 8.67 -8.07 2.51
C ASP A 67 10.07 -8.60 2.84
N SER A 68 10.21 -9.93 2.95
CA SER A 68 11.49 -10.60 3.21
C SER A 68 12.38 -10.76 1.97
N SER A 69 12.00 -10.16 0.82
CA SER A 69 12.78 -10.28 -0.41
C SER A 69 14.05 -9.41 -0.38
N ILE A 70 15.08 -9.86 -1.08
CA ILE A 70 16.33 -9.09 -1.28
C ILE A 70 16.04 -7.77 -2.00
N VAL A 71 15.09 -7.77 -2.93
CA VAL A 71 14.69 -6.56 -3.68
C VAL A 71 14.07 -5.52 -2.75
N GLY A 72 13.18 -5.93 -1.85
CA GLY A 72 12.59 -5.04 -0.86
C GLY A 72 13.63 -4.41 0.06
N TRP A 73 14.56 -5.20 0.59
CA TRP A 73 15.66 -4.70 1.43
C TRP A 73 16.59 -3.74 0.67
N LYS A 74 16.91 -4.05 -0.58
CA LYS A 74 17.74 -3.19 -1.42
C LYS A 74 17.04 -1.85 -1.70
N GLU A 75 15.75 -1.85 -1.96
CA GLU A 75 14.98 -0.63 -2.17
C GLU A 75 14.92 0.22 -0.89
N ASP A 76 14.71 -0.39 0.28
CA ASP A 76 14.76 0.30 1.57
C ASP A 76 16.11 1.01 1.80
N PHE A 77 17.20 0.33 1.48
CA PHE A 77 18.53 0.94 1.55
C PHE A 77 18.65 2.12 0.59
N MET A 78 18.16 1.99 -0.65
CA MET A 78 18.19 3.06 -1.64
C MET A 78 17.35 4.28 -1.23
N MET A 79 16.26 4.09 -0.48
CA MET A 79 15.42 5.20 0.04
C MET A 79 16.21 6.14 0.96
N ALA A 80 17.28 5.66 1.60
CA ALA A 80 18.15 6.48 2.44
C ALA A 80 19.11 7.37 1.64
N PHE A 81 19.45 6.97 0.41
CA PHE A 81 20.53 7.61 -0.37
C PHE A 81 20.08 8.15 -1.72
N ARG A 82 18.98 7.66 -2.27
CA ARG A 82 18.49 8.01 -3.59
C ARG A 82 17.00 8.30 -3.54
N ARG A 83 16.61 9.47 -3.96
CA ARG A 83 15.19 9.87 -4.07
C ARG A 83 14.93 10.52 -5.43
N PRO A 84 13.73 10.27 -6.01
CA PRO A 84 12.75 9.26 -5.61
C PRO A 84 13.20 7.84 -5.95
N VAL A 85 12.61 6.83 -5.29
CA VAL A 85 12.74 5.41 -5.70
C VAL A 85 11.49 4.97 -6.46
N ALA A 86 11.61 3.87 -7.23
CA ALA A 86 10.54 3.40 -8.11
C ALA A 86 9.19 3.16 -7.40
N SER A 87 9.20 2.66 -6.17
CA SER A 87 7.97 2.47 -5.39
C SER A 87 7.33 3.78 -4.94
N GLN A 88 8.12 4.82 -4.66
CA GLN A 88 7.58 6.14 -4.31
C GLN A 88 6.85 6.77 -5.49
N GLU A 89 7.45 6.70 -6.69
CA GLU A 89 6.81 7.17 -7.92
C GLU A 89 5.54 6.38 -8.25
N ALA A 90 5.58 5.06 -8.04
CA ALA A 90 4.41 4.21 -8.23
C ALA A 90 3.29 4.57 -7.25
N ALA A 91 3.60 4.84 -5.98
CA ALA A 91 2.63 5.25 -4.98
C ALA A 91 1.97 6.59 -5.33
N ALA A 92 2.74 7.58 -5.79
CA ALA A 92 2.19 8.87 -6.20
C ALA A 92 1.27 8.74 -7.43
N ARG A 93 1.67 7.95 -8.45
CA ARG A 93 0.83 7.67 -9.61
C ARG A 93 -0.46 6.95 -9.22
N TYR A 94 -0.35 5.92 -8.40
CA TYR A 94 -1.50 5.16 -7.92
C TYR A 94 -2.51 6.05 -7.19
N LEU A 95 -2.05 6.90 -6.28
CA LEU A 95 -2.93 7.81 -5.54
C LEU A 95 -3.56 8.86 -6.45
N THR A 96 -2.80 9.42 -7.39
CA THR A 96 -3.31 10.39 -8.37
C THR A 96 -4.40 9.80 -9.25
N GLU A 97 -4.18 8.59 -9.75
CA GLU A 97 -5.17 7.88 -10.57
C GLU A 97 -6.43 7.56 -9.78
N LEU A 98 -6.29 7.05 -8.55
CA LEU A 98 -7.43 6.76 -7.68
C LEU A 98 -8.25 8.02 -7.39
N ALA A 99 -7.60 9.14 -7.08
CA ALA A 99 -8.27 10.40 -6.81
C ALA A 99 -9.02 10.95 -8.03
N GLY A 100 -8.55 10.67 -9.24
CA GLY A 100 -9.26 11.00 -10.48
C GLY A 100 -10.58 10.24 -10.66
N HIS A 101 -10.80 9.13 -9.96
CA HIS A 101 -12.00 8.28 -10.03
C HIS A 101 -12.88 8.31 -8.77
N TRP A 102 -12.49 9.07 -7.77
CA TRP A 102 -13.19 9.13 -6.50
C TRP A 102 -13.44 10.57 -6.06
N ALA A 103 -14.72 10.92 -5.83
CA ALA A 103 -15.11 12.28 -5.45
C ALA A 103 -15.11 12.53 -3.93
N GLY A 104 -14.96 11.48 -3.12
CA GLY A 104 -14.95 11.57 -1.65
C GLY A 104 -13.55 11.70 -1.05
N PRO A 105 -13.45 11.83 0.27
CA PRO A 105 -12.18 11.90 0.96
C PRO A 105 -11.35 10.61 0.76
N ILE A 106 -10.03 10.77 0.72
CA ILE A 106 -9.07 9.66 0.65
C ILE A 106 -8.09 9.80 1.82
N MET A 107 -7.99 8.76 2.61
CA MET A 107 -6.96 8.61 3.64
C MET A 107 -5.86 7.69 3.11
N VAL A 108 -4.63 7.95 3.48
CA VAL A 108 -3.49 7.11 3.10
C VAL A 108 -2.74 6.65 4.33
N GLY A 109 -2.21 5.45 4.29
CA GLY A 109 -1.42 4.93 5.40
C GLY A 109 -0.59 3.71 5.03
N GLY A 110 0.25 3.31 5.95
CA GLY A 110 1.11 2.15 5.84
C GLY A 110 2.08 2.07 7.01
N HIS A 111 2.74 0.94 7.14
CA HIS A 111 3.76 0.71 8.15
C HIS A 111 5.14 0.64 7.52
N SER A 112 6.16 1.16 8.18
CA SER A 112 7.57 1.13 7.73
C SER A 112 7.72 1.77 6.34
N LYS A 113 8.23 1.06 5.34
CA LYS A 113 8.28 1.50 3.95
C LYS A 113 6.90 1.96 3.44
N GLY A 114 5.83 1.24 3.79
CA GLY A 114 4.46 1.64 3.40
C GLY A 114 4.07 3.02 3.96
N GLY A 115 4.50 3.35 5.18
CA GLY A 115 4.32 4.68 5.75
C GLY A 115 5.09 5.76 4.99
N ASN A 116 6.32 5.46 4.58
CA ASN A 116 7.10 6.37 3.73
C ASN A 116 6.41 6.59 2.37
N LEU A 117 5.89 5.53 1.76
CA LEU A 117 5.15 5.63 0.49
C LEU A 117 3.88 6.47 0.63
N ALA A 118 3.15 6.33 1.74
CA ALA A 118 1.96 7.12 2.02
C ALA A 118 2.27 8.62 2.12
N VAL A 119 3.29 8.98 2.87
CA VAL A 119 3.74 10.39 3.01
C VAL A 119 4.22 10.95 1.67
N TYR A 120 5.05 10.17 0.96
CA TYR A 120 5.55 10.60 -0.35
C TYR A 120 4.41 10.80 -1.35
N ALA A 121 3.49 9.85 -1.45
CA ALA A 121 2.35 9.94 -2.36
C ALA A 121 1.49 11.16 -2.05
N ALA A 122 1.11 11.37 -0.78
CA ALA A 122 0.30 12.51 -0.37
C ALA A 122 0.97 13.86 -0.68
N ALA A 123 2.30 13.95 -0.52
CA ALA A 123 3.06 15.17 -0.80
C ALA A 123 3.29 15.45 -2.30
N ASN A 124 3.12 14.45 -3.15
CA ASN A 124 3.45 14.53 -4.59
C ASN A 124 2.25 14.35 -5.53
N VAL A 125 1.04 14.23 -5.00
CA VAL A 125 -0.17 14.37 -5.83
C VAL A 125 -0.41 15.84 -6.19
N PRO A 126 -1.14 16.14 -7.29
CA PRO A 126 -1.53 17.51 -7.64
C PRO A 126 -2.19 18.24 -6.46
N SER A 127 -1.93 19.55 -6.34
CA SER A 127 -2.41 20.36 -5.21
C SER A 127 -3.93 20.37 -5.05
N GLU A 128 -4.65 20.20 -6.14
CA GLU A 128 -6.11 20.11 -6.16
C GLU A 128 -6.66 18.86 -5.44
N ILE A 129 -5.78 17.86 -5.19
CA ILE A 129 -6.12 16.60 -4.52
C ILE A 129 -5.75 16.66 -3.03
N GLN A 130 -4.87 17.58 -2.62
CA GLN A 130 -4.31 17.63 -1.26
C GLN A 130 -5.23 18.33 -0.23
N GLU A 131 -6.37 18.86 -0.63
CA GLU A 131 -7.32 19.59 0.25
C GLU A 131 -8.21 18.67 1.08
#